data_ff6c492ea499b9f776cf21714cba362d
#
_entry.id   ff6c492ea499b9f776cf21714cba362d
#
_cell.length_a   1.000
_cell.length_b   1.000
_cell.length_c   1.000
_cell.angle_alpha   90.00
_cell.angle_beta   90.00
_cell.angle_gamma   90.00
#
_symmetry.space_group_name_H-M   'P 1'
#
loop_
_entity.id
_entity.type
_entity.pdbx_description
1 polymer ?
#
loop_
_entity_poly.entity_id
_entity_poly.type
_entity_poly.pdbx_seq_one_letter_code
_entity_poly.pdbx_strand_id
1 'polypeptide(L)'
;VQLDPPEKVFNEPSSRFVAEFIGSPPMNFLDVAVVEENRQKILKSDAFDLVLPKSWDSISESEAILGFRPHDAQLVAEGGVAGTVTVVETLGAEKLVYLKVGKNSLSILVPAAEKIRSGDHLRFDLNKDSLHLFNRADEKRIMPFKQN
;
A
#
# COMPACT_ATOMS: atom_id res chain seq x y z
N VAL A 1 -4.72 -18.32 -11.97
CA VAL A 1 -4.77 -18.77 -10.57
C VAL A 1 -3.37 -19.13 -10.10
N GLN A 2 -3.01 -18.63 -8.96
CA GLN A 2 -1.69 -18.88 -8.37
C GLN A 2 -1.72 -20.17 -7.52
N LEU A 3 -0.83 -21.12 -7.84
CA LEU A 3 -0.69 -22.37 -7.11
C LEU A 3 0.64 -22.37 -6.35
N ASP A 4 0.66 -21.76 -5.20
CA ASP A 4 1.84 -21.64 -4.34
C ASP A 4 1.45 -21.93 -2.89
N PRO A 5 2.42 -22.14 -1.98
CA PRO A 5 2.11 -22.22 -0.56
C PRO A 5 1.35 -20.99 -0.08
N PRO A 6 0.41 -21.11 0.88
CA PRO A 6 -0.39 -19.98 1.36
C PRO A 6 0.43 -18.75 1.77
N GLU A 7 1.57 -18.93 2.39
CA GLU A 7 2.44 -17.84 2.79
C GLU A 7 2.94 -17.04 1.59
N LYS A 8 3.33 -17.72 0.51
CA LYS A 8 3.80 -17.06 -0.71
C LYS A 8 2.65 -16.34 -1.41
N VAL A 9 1.46 -16.93 -1.45
CA VAL A 9 0.28 -16.30 -2.05
C VAL A 9 -0.05 -15.00 -1.33
N PHE A 10 0.05 -14.96 0.01
CA PHE A 10 -0.18 -13.76 0.80
C PHE A 10 0.91 -12.71 0.60
N ASN A 11 2.19 -13.10 0.69
CA ASN A 11 3.34 -12.17 0.65
C ASN A 11 3.78 -11.79 -0.75
N GLU A 12 3.54 -12.65 -1.74
CA GLU A 12 3.94 -12.43 -3.13
C GLU A 12 2.80 -12.79 -4.08
N PRO A 13 1.65 -12.06 -4.00
CA PRO A 13 0.53 -12.35 -4.89
C PRO A 13 0.92 -12.10 -6.35
N SER A 14 0.58 -13.02 -7.25
CA SER A 14 0.94 -12.94 -8.66
C SER A 14 0.12 -11.90 -9.43
N SER A 15 -1.04 -11.51 -8.92
CA SER A 15 -1.91 -10.53 -9.54
C SER A 15 -2.72 -9.78 -8.51
N ARG A 16 -3.30 -8.64 -8.91
CA ARG A 16 -4.24 -7.89 -8.07
C ARG A 16 -5.43 -8.76 -7.65
N PHE A 17 -5.94 -9.59 -8.56
CA PHE A 17 -7.05 -10.49 -8.27
C PHE A 17 -6.73 -11.40 -7.07
N VAL A 18 -5.55 -12.05 -7.10
CA VAL A 18 -5.11 -12.90 -5.98
C VAL A 18 -4.94 -12.09 -4.70
N ALA A 19 -4.31 -10.91 -4.78
CA ALA A 19 -4.08 -10.03 -3.64
C ALA A 19 -5.39 -9.56 -2.99
N GLU A 20 -6.43 -9.34 -3.79
CA GLU A 20 -7.74 -8.88 -3.35
C GLU A 20 -8.46 -9.91 -2.50
N PHE A 21 -8.32 -11.21 -2.85
CA PHE A 21 -9.03 -12.31 -2.19
C PHE A 21 -8.23 -13.01 -1.11
N ILE A 22 -6.93 -12.78 -1.03
CA ILE A 22 -6.05 -13.42 -0.06
C ILE A 22 -5.66 -12.42 1.02
N GLY A 23 -5.95 -12.77 2.25
CA GLY A 23 -5.64 -11.96 3.43
C GLY A 23 -6.88 -11.30 4.02
N SER A 24 -6.81 -11.07 5.32
CA SER A 24 -7.84 -10.38 6.08
C SER A 24 -7.14 -9.48 7.09
N PRO A 25 -7.32 -8.17 7.03
CA PRO A 25 -8.13 -7.42 6.06
C PRO A 25 -7.52 -7.42 4.65
N PRO A 26 -8.33 -7.08 3.63
CA PRO A 26 -7.84 -7.09 2.24
C PRO A 26 -6.79 -6.00 1.99
N MET A 27 -6.00 -6.22 0.93
CA MET A 27 -4.98 -5.26 0.49
C MET A 27 -5.63 -3.96 -0.02
N ASN A 28 -4.98 -2.84 0.25
CA ASN A 28 -5.35 -1.56 -0.35
C ASN A 28 -4.79 -1.47 -1.77
N PHE A 29 -5.54 -0.83 -2.67
CA PHE A 29 -5.12 -0.58 -4.04
C PHE A 29 -5.38 0.86 -4.42
N LEU A 30 -4.42 1.48 -5.11
CA LEU A 30 -4.63 2.79 -5.71
C LEU A 30 -3.78 2.95 -6.97
N ASP A 31 -4.33 3.69 -7.93
CA ASP A 31 -3.63 3.98 -9.17
C ASP A 31 -2.56 5.03 -8.94
N VAL A 32 -1.38 4.81 -9.50
CA VAL A 32 -0.24 5.71 -9.37
C VAL A 32 0.44 5.90 -10.73
N ALA A 33 1.07 7.04 -10.89
CA ALA A 33 2.02 7.26 -11.98
C ALA A 33 3.42 6.90 -11.46
N VAL A 34 4.27 6.39 -12.35
CA VAL A 34 5.66 6.10 -12.03
C VAL A 34 6.52 7.11 -12.79
N VAL A 35 7.21 7.96 -12.06
CA VAL A 35 8.07 8.98 -12.66
C VAL A 35 9.49 8.85 -12.15
N GLU A 36 10.44 9.42 -12.88
CA GLU A 36 11.85 9.46 -12.47
C GLU A 36 12.24 10.89 -12.19
N GLU A 37 12.76 11.15 -10.99
CA GLU A 37 13.28 12.44 -10.57
C GLU A 37 14.58 12.22 -9.79
N ASN A 38 15.64 12.95 -10.11
CA ASN A 38 16.93 12.84 -9.43
C ASN A 38 17.44 11.40 -9.35
N ARG A 39 17.28 10.64 -10.45
CA ARG A 39 17.68 9.22 -10.53
C ARG A 39 16.93 8.28 -9.60
N GLN A 40 15.79 8.72 -9.05
CA GLN A 40 14.92 7.92 -8.21
C GLN A 40 13.58 7.70 -8.90
N LYS A 41 12.99 6.53 -8.69
CA LYS A 41 11.62 6.27 -9.12
C LYS A 41 10.67 6.72 -8.03
N ILE A 42 9.65 7.47 -8.43
CA ILE A 42 8.67 8.05 -7.51
C ILE A 42 7.28 7.63 -7.98
N LEU A 43 6.49 7.13 -7.04
CA LEU A 43 5.06 6.89 -7.27
C LEU A 43 4.31 8.17 -6.95
N LYS A 44 3.52 8.65 -7.89
CA LYS A 44 2.69 9.83 -7.73
C LYS A 44 1.22 9.46 -7.80
N SER A 45 0.47 9.87 -6.80
CA SER A 45 -1.00 9.78 -6.78
C SER A 45 -1.60 11.18 -6.70
N ASP A 46 -2.91 11.27 -6.64
CA ASP A 46 -3.61 12.55 -6.44
C ASP A 46 -3.37 13.15 -5.04
N ALA A 47 -2.88 12.37 -4.09
CA ALA A 47 -2.78 12.77 -2.69
C ALA A 47 -1.38 12.77 -2.11
N PHE A 48 -0.45 11.97 -2.66
CA PHE A 48 0.89 11.85 -2.10
C PHE A 48 1.90 11.36 -3.12
N ASP A 49 3.17 11.60 -2.83
CA ASP A 49 4.31 11.08 -3.57
C ASP A 49 5.06 10.09 -2.68
N LEU A 50 5.55 9.01 -3.27
CA LEU A 50 6.30 7.98 -2.54
C LEU A 50 7.56 7.63 -3.31
N VAL A 51 8.72 7.86 -2.71
CA VAL A 51 10.00 7.49 -3.31
C VAL A 51 10.22 5.99 -3.15
N LEU A 52 10.42 5.30 -4.26
CA LEU A 52 10.66 3.85 -4.26
C LEU A 52 12.10 3.51 -3.86
N PRO A 53 12.30 2.35 -3.20
CA PRO A 53 13.65 1.83 -2.97
C PRO A 53 14.39 1.56 -4.28
N LYS A 54 15.70 1.46 -4.21
CA LYS A 54 16.55 1.19 -5.37
C LYS A 54 16.23 -0.09 -6.10
N SER A 55 15.66 -1.08 -5.41
CA SER A 55 15.22 -2.33 -6.03
C SER A 55 14.21 -2.12 -7.16
N TRP A 56 13.57 -0.95 -7.20
CA TRP A 56 12.60 -0.58 -8.23
C TRP A 56 13.18 0.33 -9.32
N ASP A 57 14.49 0.61 -9.31
CA ASP A 57 15.10 1.54 -10.27
C ASP A 57 14.94 1.12 -11.73
N SER A 58 14.76 -0.19 -11.98
CA SER A 58 14.60 -0.73 -13.34
C SER A 58 13.15 -0.82 -13.82
N ILE A 59 12.19 -0.38 -13.01
CA ILE A 59 10.78 -0.40 -13.44
C ILE A 59 10.61 0.47 -14.67
N SER A 60 9.98 -0.08 -15.72
CA SER A 60 9.79 0.59 -17.01
C SER A 60 8.36 1.10 -17.22
N GLU A 61 7.40 0.63 -16.42
CA GLU A 61 6.01 1.08 -16.53
C GLU A 61 5.90 2.54 -16.10
N SER A 62 5.09 3.32 -16.83
CA SER A 62 4.79 4.71 -16.46
C SER A 62 3.57 4.84 -15.56
N GLU A 63 2.81 3.77 -15.42
CA GLU A 63 1.62 3.68 -14.58
C GLU A 63 1.60 2.32 -13.89
N ALA A 64 1.04 2.29 -12.69
CA ALA A 64 0.92 1.04 -11.92
C ALA A 64 -0.26 1.11 -10.96
N ILE A 65 -0.59 -0.02 -10.38
CA ILE A 65 -1.48 -0.10 -9.21
C ILE A 65 -0.60 -0.39 -8.02
N LEU A 66 -0.61 0.51 -7.04
CA LEU A 66 0.09 0.30 -5.78
C LEU A 66 -0.80 -0.53 -4.87
N GLY A 67 -0.25 -1.63 -4.32
CA GLY A 67 -0.91 -2.44 -3.32
C GLY A 67 -0.11 -2.47 -2.03
N PHE A 68 -0.80 -2.34 -0.90
CA PHE A 68 -0.18 -2.53 0.41
C PHE A 68 -1.19 -3.07 1.41
N ARG A 69 -0.70 -3.88 2.35
CA ARG A 69 -1.55 -4.44 3.40
C ARG A 69 -1.76 -3.40 4.50
N PRO A 70 -2.92 -3.39 5.16
CA PRO A 70 -3.17 -2.46 6.26
C PRO A 70 -2.14 -2.48 7.38
N HIS A 71 -1.53 -3.64 7.66
CA HIS A 71 -0.51 -3.77 8.71
C HIS A 71 0.87 -3.22 8.31
N ASP A 72 1.07 -2.86 7.03
CA ASP A 72 2.33 -2.29 6.54
C ASP A 72 2.39 -0.77 6.70
N ALA A 73 1.34 -0.17 7.24
CA ALA A 73 1.28 1.25 7.56
C ALA A 73 1.66 1.48 9.02
N GLN A 74 2.40 2.55 9.28
CA GLN A 74 2.79 2.95 10.64
C GLN A 74 2.45 4.41 10.85
N LEU A 75 1.77 4.73 11.95
CA LEU A 75 1.44 6.11 12.30
C LEU A 75 2.71 6.92 12.53
N VAL A 76 2.73 8.14 11.98
CA VAL A 76 3.80 9.11 12.18
C VAL A 76 3.20 10.46 12.52
N ALA A 77 3.97 11.30 13.22
CA ALA A 77 3.53 12.64 13.59
C ALA A 77 3.63 13.62 12.43
N GLU A 78 4.61 13.41 11.57
CA GLU A 78 4.92 14.32 10.45
C GLU A 78 5.30 13.52 9.22
N GLY A 79 5.09 14.11 8.04
CA GLY A 79 5.43 13.48 6.77
C GLY A 79 4.47 12.37 6.39
N GLY A 80 4.94 11.47 5.51
CA GLY A 80 4.16 10.33 5.06
C GLY A 80 2.90 10.71 4.31
N VAL A 81 1.91 9.86 4.44
CA VAL A 81 0.60 10.00 3.78
C VAL A 81 -0.40 10.57 4.78
N ALA A 82 -1.09 11.64 4.40
CA ALA A 82 -2.12 12.26 5.24
C ALA A 82 -3.50 11.76 4.85
N GLY A 83 -4.34 11.47 5.83
CA GLY A 83 -5.71 11.04 5.60
C GLY A 83 -6.65 11.48 6.71
N THR A 84 -7.95 11.42 6.41
CA THR A 84 -9.00 11.73 7.36
C THR A 84 -9.75 10.45 7.71
N VAL A 85 -9.89 10.17 8.99
CA VAL A 85 -10.57 8.96 9.48
C VAL A 85 -12.07 9.04 9.17
N THR A 86 -12.60 8.00 8.56
CA THR A 86 -14.04 7.88 8.30
C THR A 86 -14.71 6.89 9.23
N VAL A 87 -14.11 5.72 9.44
CA VAL A 87 -14.65 4.66 10.28
C VAL A 87 -13.52 4.00 11.06
N VAL A 88 -13.80 3.60 12.28
CA VAL A 88 -12.87 2.82 13.12
C VAL A 88 -13.56 1.53 13.54
N GLU A 89 -12.91 0.41 13.30
CA GLU A 89 -13.43 -0.92 13.64
C GLU A 89 -12.46 -1.59 14.61
N THR A 90 -12.95 -2.02 15.76
CA THR A 90 -12.11 -2.67 16.78
C THR A 90 -12.02 -4.18 16.49
N LEU A 91 -10.78 -4.67 16.35
CA LEU A 91 -10.48 -6.07 16.03
C LEU A 91 -9.56 -6.67 17.12
N GLY A 92 -10.06 -6.81 18.33
CA GLY A 92 -9.24 -7.34 19.45
C GLY A 92 -8.11 -6.38 19.83
N ALA A 93 -6.86 -6.80 19.62
CA ALA A 93 -5.67 -6.02 19.98
C ALA A 93 -5.38 -4.87 19.03
N GLU A 94 -6.11 -4.79 17.90
CA GLU A 94 -5.88 -3.79 16.88
C GLU A 94 -7.17 -3.09 16.50
N LYS A 95 -7.02 -1.93 15.87
CA LYS A 95 -8.12 -1.20 15.22
C LYS A 95 -7.84 -1.13 13.73
N LEU A 96 -8.87 -1.43 12.94
CA LEU A 96 -8.84 -1.19 11.50
C LEU A 96 -9.42 0.20 11.26
N VAL A 97 -8.59 1.10 10.76
CA VAL A 97 -8.94 2.51 10.55
C VAL A 97 -9.11 2.76 9.07
N TYR A 98 -10.31 3.17 8.68
CA TYR A 98 -10.60 3.56 7.30
C TYR A 98 -10.34 5.04 7.14
N LEU A 99 -9.59 5.40 6.09
CA LEU A 99 -9.13 6.76 5.85
C LEU A 99 -9.51 7.19 4.44
N LYS A 100 -9.91 8.44 4.32
CA LYS A 100 -9.98 9.08 3.02
C LYS A 100 -8.64 9.76 2.75
N VAL A 101 -7.98 9.37 1.67
CA VAL A 101 -6.69 9.90 1.23
C VAL A 101 -6.86 10.40 -0.19
N GLY A 102 -7.01 11.72 -0.36
CA GLY A 102 -7.41 12.28 -1.64
C GLY A 102 -8.76 11.73 -2.06
N LYS A 103 -8.83 11.09 -3.21
CA LYS A 103 -10.04 10.44 -3.73
C LYS A 103 -10.17 8.99 -3.31
N ASN A 104 -9.15 8.44 -2.67
CA ASN A 104 -9.08 7.02 -2.34
C ASN A 104 -9.57 6.75 -0.92
N SER A 105 -10.15 5.58 -0.72
CA SER A 105 -10.49 5.06 0.60
C SER A 105 -9.50 3.93 0.90
N LEU A 106 -8.71 4.10 1.95
CA LEU A 106 -7.69 3.15 2.36
C LEU A 106 -7.93 2.69 3.78
N SER A 107 -7.35 1.57 4.17
CA SER A 107 -7.44 1.06 5.54
C SER A 107 -6.06 0.76 6.08
N ILE A 108 -5.87 1.06 7.37
CA ILE A 108 -4.62 0.75 8.08
C ILE A 108 -4.94 0.07 9.40
N LEU A 109 -4.04 -0.78 9.88
CA LEU A 109 -4.14 -1.40 11.20
C LEU A 109 -3.24 -0.64 12.18
N VAL A 110 -3.82 -0.28 13.31
CA VAL A 110 -3.09 0.39 14.40
C VAL A 110 -3.34 -0.34 15.71
N PRO A 111 -2.46 -0.20 16.72
CA PRO A 111 -2.72 -0.78 18.04
C PRO A 111 -4.03 -0.27 18.62
N ALA A 112 -4.75 -1.14 19.31
CA ALA A 112 -6.04 -0.79 19.93
C ALA A 112 -5.93 0.34 20.95
N ALA A 113 -4.73 0.54 21.53
CA ALA A 113 -4.48 1.61 22.50
C ALA A 113 -4.47 3.01 21.88
N GLU A 114 -4.32 3.12 20.56
CA GLU A 114 -4.37 4.40 19.87
C GLU A 114 -5.78 4.98 19.94
N LYS A 115 -5.89 6.23 20.39
CA LYS A 115 -7.18 6.91 20.51
C LYS A 115 -7.49 7.62 19.20
N ILE A 116 -8.29 6.97 18.37
CA ILE A 116 -8.63 7.45 17.04
C ILE A 116 -10.14 7.49 16.88
N ARG A 117 -10.65 8.58 16.32
CA ARG A 117 -12.09 8.80 16.10
C ARG A 117 -12.35 9.21 14.66
N SER A 118 -13.56 8.97 14.20
CA SER A 118 -14.04 9.50 12.93
C SER A 118 -13.85 11.03 12.89
N GLY A 119 -13.31 11.53 11.79
CA GLY A 119 -13.00 12.94 11.60
C GLY A 119 -11.56 13.32 11.95
N ASP A 120 -10.82 12.48 12.64
CA ASP A 120 -9.42 12.76 12.96
C ASP A 120 -8.55 12.79 11.69
N HIS A 121 -7.52 13.61 11.75
CA HIS A 121 -6.50 13.67 10.70
C HIS A 121 -5.28 12.87 11.15
N LEU A 122 -4.85 11.94 10.33
CA LEU A 122 -3.71 11.06 10.65
C LEU A 122 -2.68 11.13 9.54
N ARG A 123 -1.45 10.80 9.91
CA ARG A 123 -0.34 10.58 8.97
C ARG A 123 0.25 9.20 9.20
N PHE A 124 0.61 8.54 8.12
CA PHE A 124 1.25 7.22 8.20
C PHE A 124 2.31 7.06 7.13
N ASP A 125 3.34 6.28 7.46
CA ASP A 125 4.34 5.82 6.51
C ASP A 125 4.03 4.40 6.08
N LEU A 126 4.43 4.05 4.87
CA LEU A 126 4.35 2.69 4.36
C LEU A 126 5.70 2.01 4.46
N ASN A 127 5.67 0.73 4.82
CA ASN A 127 6.87 -0.10 4.76
C ASN A 127 7.23 -0.32 3.30
N LYS A 128 8.26 0.38 2.83
CA LYS A 128 8.65 0.37 1.41
C LYS A 128 9.14 -0.99 0.91
N ASP A 129 9.57 -1.86 1.83
CA ASP A 129 10.01 -3.20 1.47
C ASP A 129 8.84 -4.19 1.27
N SER A 130 7.65 -3.80 1.69
CA SER A 130 6.43 -4.60 1.60
C SER A 130 5.42 -4.08 0.57
N LEU A 131 5.82 -3.16 -0.29
CA LEU A 131 4.94 -2.62 -1.34
C LEU A 131 4.82 -3.60 -2.50
N HIS A 132 3.63 -3.60 -3.10
CA HIS A 132 3.36 -4.37 -4.30
C HIS A 132 2.96 -3.42 -5.42
N LEU A 133 3.46 -3.69 -6.63
CA LEU A 133 3.05 -2.96 -7.81
C LEU A 133 2.48 -3.95 -8.82
N PHE A 134 1.38 -3.56 -9.45
CA PHE A 134 0.71 -4.36 -10.47
C PHE A 134 0.59 -3.53 -11.74
N ASN A 135 0.69 -4.20 -12.88
CA ASN A 135 0.51 -3.57 -14.18
C ASN A 135 -0.97 -3.16 -14.34
N ARG A 136 -1.21 -1.92 -14.77
CA ARG A 136 -2.58 -1.42 -14.92
C ARG A 136 -3.36 -2.08 -16.05
N ALA A 137 -2.67 -2.56 -17.10
CA ALA A 137 -3.32 -3.16 -18.25
C ALA A 137 -3.79 -4.60 -17.98
N ASP A 138 -2.94 -5.45 -17.40
CA ASP A 138 -3.24 -6.86 -17.16
C ASP A 138 -3.35 -7.24 -15.67
N GLU A 139 -3.11 -6.29 -14.78
CA GLU A 139 -3.15 -6.45 -13.30
C GLU A 139 -2.17 -7.50 -12.77
N LYS A 140 -1.18 -7.89 -13.55
CA LYS A 140 -0.13 -8.81 -13.10
C LYS A 140 0.91 -8.08 -12.27
N ARG A 141 1.47 -8.80 -11.30
CA ARG A 141 2.51 -8.26 -10.43
C ARG A 141 3.74 -7.85 -11.22
N ILE A 142 4.25 -6.65 -10.91
CA ILE A 142 5.53 -6.16 -11.40
C ILE A 142 6.58 -6.53 -10.37
N MET A 143 7.67 -7.15 -10.81
CA MET A 143 8.75 -7.57 -9.91
C MET A 143 9.82 -6.49 -9.82
N PRO A 144 10.33 -6.21 -8.60
CA PRO A 144 11.50 -5.35 -8.47
C PRO A 144 12.73 -6.06 -9.00
N PHE A 145 13.77 -5.28 -9.29
CA PHE A 145 15.05 -5.84 -9.70
C PHE A 145 15.65 -6.65 -8.55
N LYS A 146 15.97 -7.93 -8.82
CA LYS A 146 16.66 -8.79 -7.85
C LYS A 146 18.15 -8.74 -8.15
N GLN A 147 18.94 -8.20 -7.23
CA GLN A 147 20.37 -8.39 -7.25
C GLN A 147 20.66 -9.81 -6.79
N ASN A 148 21.33 -10.57 -7.63
CA ASN A 148 21.84 -11.88 -7.24
C ASN A 148 23.14 -11.71 -6.46
#